data_6a8dc6bf99fb34553c8d4581905b35ab
#
_entry.id   6a8dc6bf99fb34553c8d4581905b35ab
#
_cell.length_a   1.000
_cell.length_b   1.000
_cell.length_c   1.000
_cell.angle_alpha   90.00
_cell.angle_beta   90.00
_cell.angle_gamma   90.00
#
_symmetry.space_group_name_H-M   'P 1'
#
loop_
_entity.id
_entity.type
_entity.pdbx_description
1 polymer ?
#
loop_
_entity_poly.entity_id
_entity_poly.type
_entity_poly.pdbx_seq_one_letter_code
_entity_poly.pdbx_strand_id
1 'polypeptide(L)'
;MIAEARIESATGEPVQEELRFWSQGYEGIVLNVQNGKEDGSSRVSSAVVSLNGVKVLSPADFNQKVSGLQRSIAPHDQENLLTVNLRSNPGGFLFVQMMGEPTLNLPPDPGSAGDESIEGVDVNENGVRDDIERWIGLNYRNSEKTRMALTQAYYPIQNLMVHAKEGDRDSVYNDMDSYHRATECLY
;
A
#
# COMPACT_ATOMS: atom_id res chain seq x y z
N MET A 1 -1.78 -3.27 -3.40
CA MET A 1 -1.54 -3.33 -4.87
C MET A 1 -1.23 -1.93 -5.37
N ILE A 2 -0.17 -1.75 -6.16
CA ILE A 2 0.29 -0.44 -6.64
C ILE A 2 -0.26 -0.18 -8.05
N ALA A 3 -0.09 -1.14 -8.97
CA ALA A 3 -0.60 -1.06 -10.33
C ALA A 3 -0.75 -2.46 -10.95
N GLU A 4 -1.59 -2.58 -11.97
CA GLU A 4 -1.76 -3.81 -12.73
C GLU A 4 -2.14 -3.53 -14.18
N ALA A 5 -1.82 -4.45 -15.07
CA ALA A 5 -2.22 -4.42 -16.47
C ALA A 5 -2.31 -5.84 -17.05
N ARG A 6 -3.21 -6.03 -18.02
CA ARG A 6 -3.28 -7.21 -18.89
C ARG A 6 -2.80 -6.81 -20.28
N ILE A 7 -1.78 -7.50 -20.76
CA ILE A 7 -1.19 -7.30 -22.09
C ILE A 7 -1.46 -8.54 -22.93
N GLU A 8 -2.11 -8.40 -24.06
CA GLU A 8 -2.57 -9.51 -24.89
C GLU A 8 -2.13 -9.34 -26.35
N SER A 9 -1.67 -10.42 -26.96
CA SER A 9 -1.40 -10.50 -28.40
C SER A 9 -2.69 -10.79 -29.16
N ALA A 10 -3.24 -9.79 -29.83
CA ALA A 10 -4.47 -9.95 -30.61
C ALA A 10 -4.21 -10.59 -31.97
N THR A 11 -3.12 -10.24 -32.64
CA THR A 11 -2.84 -10.60 -34.07
C THR A 11 -1.66 -11.55 -34.24
N GLY A 12 -0.87 -11.79 -33.17
CA GLY A 12 0.43 -12.49 -33.27
C GLY A 12 1.61 -11.57 -33.57
N GLU A 13 1.36 -10.33 -33.94
CA GLU A 13 2.41 -9.30 -34.05
C GLU A 13 2.97 -8.94 -32.68
N PRO A 14 4.23 -8.44 -32.61
CA PRO A 14 4.79 -7.94 -31.37
C PRO A 14 3.94 -6.83 -30.78
N VAL A 15 3.67 -6.91 -29.48
CA VAL A 15 2.92 -5.92 -28.73
C VAL A 15 3.83 -5.24 -27.72
N GLN A 16 3.82 -3.92 -27.67
CA GLN A 16 4.45 -3.14 -26.62
C GLN A 16 3.39 -2.35 -25.88
N GLU A 17 3.39 -2.50 -24.54
CA GLU A 17 2.54 -1.75 -23.63
C GLU A 17 3.38 -1.08 -22.55
N GLU A 18 2.92 0.08 -22.11
CA GLU A 18 3.56 0.88 -21.09
C GLU A 18 2.59 1.12 -19.93
N LEU A 19 3.05 0.84 -18.70
CA LEU A 19 2.31 1.07 -17.49
C LEU A 19 3.08 2.05 -16.61
N ARG A 20 2.49 3.22 -16.35
CA ARG A 20 3.04 4.24 -15.46
C ARG A 20 2.48 4.05 -14.05
N PHE A 21 3.33 4.18 -13.05
CA PHE A 21 2.93 4.03 -11.65
C PHE A 21 3.83 4.82 -10.70
N TRP A 22 3.30 5.11 -9.53
CA TRP A 22 4.02 5.75 -8.42
C TRP A 22 4.29 4.71 -7.34
N SER A 23 5.53 4.67 -6.85
CA SER A 23 5.94 3.73 -5.80
C SER A 23 6.16 4.39 -4.44
N GLN A 24 6.07 5.73 -4.38
CA GLN A 24 6.19 6.46 -3.12
C GLN A 24 5.18 5.96 -2.09
N GLY A 25 5.63 5.76 -0.86
CA GLY A 25 4.80 5.22 0.22
C GLY A 25 4.66 3.70 0.23
N TYR A 26 5.46 2.98 -0.57
CA TYR A 26 5.51 1.52 -0.58
C TYR A 26 6.95 1.01 -0.47
N GLU A 27 7.12 -0.13 0.20
CA GLU A 27 8.38 -0.85 0.34
C GLU A 27 8.22 -2.32 -0.04
N GLY A 28 9.34 -3.03 -0.23
CA GLY A 28 9.33 -4.45 -0.58
C GLY A 28 8.62 -4.74 -1.90
N ILE A 29 8.78 -3.86 -2.90
CA ILE A 29 7.97 -3.92 -4.13
C ILE A 29 8.36 -5.12 -4.98
N VAL A 30 7.34 -5.86 -5.40
CA VAL A 30 7.45 -7.10 -6.17
C VAL A 30 6.61 -6.99 -7.44
N LEU A 31 7.22 -7.34 -8.56
CA LEU A 31 6.54 -7.59 -9.82
C LEU A 31 6.09 -9.05 -9.86
N ASN A 32 4.79 -9.27 -9.95
CA ASN A 32 4.17 -10.55 -10.24
C ASN A 32 3.71 -10.56 -11.70
N VAL A 33 4.01 -11.64 -12.41
CA VAL A 33 3.58 -11.85 -13.80
C VAL A 33 2.90 -13.20 -13.89
N GLN A 34 1.62 -13.20 -14.21
CA GLN A 34 0.89 -14.41 -14.60
C GLN A 34 1.02 -14.57 -16.10
N ASN A 35 1.37 -15.78 -16.55
CA ASN A 35 1.56 -16.13 -17.96
C ASN A 35 0.41 -17.02 -18.44
N GLY A 36 -0.55 -16.43 -19.16
CA GLY A 36 -1.72 -17.11 -19.66
C GLY A 36 -2.71 -17.52 -18.57
N LYS A 37 -3.53 -18.53 -18.87
CA LYS A 37 -4.53 -19.07 -17.95
C LYS A 37 -3.95 -20.16 -17.06
N GLU A 38 -4.64 -20.48 -15.98
CA GLU A 38 -4.26 -21.53 -15.03
C GLU A 38 -4.23 -22.91 -15.68
N ASP A 39 -5.13 -23.17 -16.64
CA ASP A 39 -5.19 -24.42 -17.42
C ASP A 39 -4.02 -24.60 -18.39
N GLY A 40 -3.14 -23.61 -18.48
CA GLY A 40 -1.97 -23.61 -19.35
C GLY A 40 -2.22 -23.07 -20.77
N SER A 41 -3.46 -22.71 -21.08
CA SER A 41 -3.77 -22.05 -22.35
C SER A 41 -3.36 -20.59 -22.39
N SER A 42 -3.23 -20.01 -23.57
CA SER A 42 -2.91 -18.59 -23.77
C SER A 42 -1.55 -18.15 -23.20
N ARG A 43 -0.60 -19.07 -23.01
CA ARG A 43 0.74 -18.74 -22.52
C ARG A 43 1.59 -18.07 -23.58
N VAL A 44 2.32 -17.05 -23.14
CA VAL A 44 3.34 -16.34 -23.91
C VAL A 44 4.65 -17.12 -23.82
N SER A 45 5.33 -17.30 -24.94
CA SER A 45 6.61 -18.01 -25.01
C SER A 45 7.82 -17.07 -24.98
N SER A 46 7.62 -15.78 -25.21
CA SER A 46 8.70 -14.78 -25.24
C SER A 46 8.19 -13.41 -24.88
N ALA A 47 8.78 -12.81 -23.85
CA ALA A 47 8.55 -11.41 -23.49
C ALA A 47 9.80 -10.78 -22.90
N VAL A 48 9.85 -9.46 -22.93
CA VAL A 48 10.80 -8.62 -22.19
C VAL A 48 10.00 -7.68 -21.33
N VAL A 49 10.30 -7.65 -20.05
CA VAL A 49 9.75 -6.65 -19.12
C VAL A 49 10.89 -5.79 -18.61
N SER A 50 10.73 -4.48 -18.72
CA SER A 50 11.74 -3.50 -18.29
C SER A 50 11.10 -2.48 -17.35
N LEU A 51 11.80 -2.10 -16.31
CA LEU A 51 11.45 -1.02 -15.39
C LEU A 51 12.42 0.14 -15.62
N ASN A 52 11.90 1.30 -15.98
CA ASN A 52 12.69 2.52 -16.25
C ASN A 52 13.85 2.25 -17.24
N GLY A 53 13.58 1.42 -18.26
CA GLY A 53 14.57 1.02 -19.27
C GLY A 53 15.52 -0.12 -18.84
N VAL A 54 15.51 -0.52 -17.57
CA VAL A 54 16.33 -1.64 -17.07
C VAL A 54 15.52 -2.94 -17.18
N LYS A 55 16.12 -3.94 -17.84
CA LYS A 55 15.47 -5.26 -18.02
C LYS A 55 15.32 -5.99 -16.70
N VAL A 56 14.08 -6.37 -16.37
CA VAL A 56 13.69 -7.15 -15.18
C VAL A 56 13.45 -8.61 -15.53
N LEU A 57 12.75 -8.86 -16.67
CA LEU A 57 12.52 -10.20 -17.22
C LEU A 57 12.94 -10.25 -18.68
N SER A 58 13.51 -11.37 -19.07
CA SER A 58 14.03 -11.64 -20.41
C SER A 58 13.22 -12.73 -21.12
N PRO A 59 13.37 -12.93 -22.42
CA PRO A 59 12.72 -14.04 -23.14
C PRO A 59 13.00 -15.42 -22.55
N ALA A 60 14.17 -15.60 -21.93
CA ALA A 60 14.55 -16.88 -21.32
C ALA A 60 13.72 -17.25 -20.07
N ASP A 61 13.07 -16.24 -19.43
CA ASP A 61 12.20 -16.47 -18.28
C ASP A 61 10.83 -17.02 -18.68
N PHE A 62 10.46 -16.97 -19.98
CA PHE A 62 9.15 -17.37 -20.49
C PHE A 62 9.22 -18.64 -21.31
N ASN A 63 8.27 -19.54 -21.08
CA ASN A 63 8.00 -20.71 -21.92
C ASN A 63 6.61 -21.26 -21.61
N GLN A 64 6.16 -22.26 -22.38
CA GLN A 64 4.83 -22.86 -22.22
C GLN A 64 4.60 -23.62 -20.91
N LYS A 65 5.65 -23.83 -20.09
CA LYS A 65 5.55 -24.49 -18.78
C LYS A 65 5.54 -23.49 -17.61
N VAL A 66 5.90 -22.23 -17.86
CA VAL A 66 5.94 -21.18 -16.83
C VAL A 66 4.56 -20.54 -16.74
N SER A 67 3.87 -20.73 -15.61
CA SER A 67 2.55 -20.14 -15.32
C SER A 67 2.64 -18.77 -14.66
N GLY A 68 3.73 -18.51 -13.96
CA GLY A 68 3.94 -17.23 -13.28
C GLY A 68 5.39 -16.99 -12.91
N LEU A 69 5.71 -15.73 -12.74
CA LEU A 69 7.04 -15.24 -12.36
C LEU A 69 6.88 -14.17 -11.28
N GLN A 70 7.85 -14.12 -10.38
CA GLN A 70 7.93 -13.11 -9.35
C GLN A 70 9.35 -12.54 -9.30
N ARG A 71 9.47 -11.22 -9.22
CA ARG A 71 10.75 -10.53 -9.09
C ARG A 71 10.62 -9.35 -8.12
N SER A 72 11.54 -9.26 -7.16
CA SER A 72 11.73 -8.02 -6.41
C SER A 72 12.26 -6.96 -7.34
N ILE A 73 11.68 -5.77 -7.27
CA ILE A 73 12.05 -4.61 -8.07
C ILE A 73 12.33 -3.42 -7.17
N ALA A 74 13.19 -2.52 -7.64
CA ALA A 74 13.54 -1.28 -6.95
C ALA A 74 13.16 -0.08 -7.83
N PRO A 75 11.89 0.35 -7.84
CA PRO A 75 11.48 1.54 -8.55
C PRO A 75 12.04 2.80 -7.88
N HIS A 76 12.04 3.92 -8.59
CA HIS A 76 12.36 5.24 -8.02
C HIS A 76 11.18 5.76 -7.19
N ASP A 77 11.42 6.69 -6.25
CA ASP A 77 10.38 7.34 -5.44
C ASP A 77 9.49 8.33 -6.23
N GLN A 78 9.59 8.31 -7.54
CA GLN A 78 8.85 9.16 -8.47
C GLN A 78 7.98 8.31 -9.40
N GLU A 79 7.53 8.90 -10.51
CA GLU A 79 6.86 8.15 -11.57
C GLU A 79 7.80 7.11 -12.17
N ASN A 80 7.30 5.89 -12.30
CA ASN A 80 8.02 4.78 -12.92
C ASN A 80 7.31 4.32 -14.17
N LEU A 81 8.08 3.79 -15.11
CA LEU A 81 7.60 3.22 -16.36
C LEU A 81 7.94 1.74 -16.44
N LEU A 82 6.92 0.88 -16.38
CA LEU A 82 7.06 -0.52 -16.74
C LEU A 82 6.71 -0.69 -18.22
N THR A 83 7.66 -1.18 -19.01
CA THR A 83 7.47 -1.50 -20.43
C THR A 83 7.43 -3.01 -20.61
N VAL A 84 6.38 -3.51 -21.24
CA VAL A 84 6.21 -4.92 -21.58
C VAL A 84 6.20 -5.09 -23.07
N ASN A 85 7.19 -5.82 -23.60
CA ASN A 85 7.25 -6.22 -25.00
C ASN A 85 7.00 -7.72 -25.08
N LEU A 86 5.92 -8.14 -25.70
CA LEU A 86 5.61 -9.55 -25.85
C LEU A 86 5.50 -9.99 -27.32
N ARG A 87 5.92 -11.24 -27.56
CA ARG A 87 5.65 -11.99 -28.80
C ARG A 87 4.95 -13.29 -28.45
N SER A 88 3.78 -13.49 -29.02
CA SER A 88 2.99 -14.70 -28.81
C SER A 88 2.07 -14.96 -29.97
N ASN A 89 1.52 -16.17 -30.03
CA ASN A 89 0.36 -16.45 -30.86
C ASN A 89 -0.84 -15.59 -30.42
N PRO A 90 -1.81 -15.33 -31.30
CA PRO A 90 -3.04 -14.65 -30.94
C PRO A 90 -3.71 -15.25 -29.69
N GLY A 91 -4.17 -14.41 -28.78
CA GLY A 91 -4.79 -14.81 -27.53
C GLY A 91 -3.81 -15.15 -26.40
N GLY A 92 -2.49 -15.12 -26.65
CA GLY A 92 -1.50 -15.18 -25.56
C GLY A 92 -1.45 -13.88 -24.78
N PHE A 93 -1.42 -13.96 -23.45
CA PHE A 93 -1.39 -12.75 -22.59
C PHE A 93 -0.48 -12.89 -21.38
N LEU A 94 -0.05 -11.75 -20.89
CA LEU A 94 0.54 -11.57 -19.55
C LEU A 94 -0.39 -10.70 -18.71
N PHE A 95 -0.58 -11.08 -17.44
CA PHE A 95 -1.15 -10.21 -16.45
C PHE A 95 -0.04 -9.81 -15.47
N VAL A 96 0.26 -8.53 -15.43
CA VAL A 96 1.33 -7.97 -14.60
C VAL A 96 0.74 -7.19 -13.44
N GLN A 97 1.29 -7.40 -12.25
CA GLN A 97 0.88 -6.70 -11.03
C GLN A 97 2.12 -6.25 -10.25
N MET A 98 2.10 -5.02 -9.80
CA MET A 98 3.07 -4.51 -8.84
C MET A 98 2.44 -4.43 -7.47
N MET A 99 3.04 -5.12 -6.52
CA MET A 99 2.62 -5.20 -5.14
C MET A 99 3.73 -4.69 -4.24
N GLY A 100 3.37 -4.01 -3.15
CA GLY A 100 4.28 -3.55 -2.12
C GLY A 100 3.54 -3.36 -0.82
N GLU A 101 4.27 -3.36 0.28
CA GLU A 101 3.72 -3.03 1.59
C GLU A 101 3.73 -1.52 1.78
N PRO A 102 2.65 -0.92 2.29
CA PRO A 102 2.66 0.52 2.61
C PRO A 102 3.75 0.84 3.63
N THR A 103 4.55 1.86 3.36
CA THR A 103 5.50 2.41 4.33
C THR A 103 4.71 3.15 5.41
N LEU A 104 4.88 2.73 6.67
CA LEU A 104 4.23 3.37 7.81
C LEU A 104 5.23 4.32 8.47
N ASN A 105 4.90 5.61 8.47
CA ASN A 105 5.64 6.59 9.26
C ASN A 105 5.08 6.57 10.69
N LEU A 106 5.54 5.60 11.49
CA LEU A 106 5.12 5.43 12.88
C LEU A 106 6.04 6.21 13.81
N PRO A 107 5.50 6.82 14.88
CA PRO A 107 6.32 7.39 15.92
C PRO A 107 7.17 6.31 16.62
N PRO A 108 8.22 6.68 17.35
CA PRO A 108 8.99 5.74 18.16
C PRO A 108 8.10 4.93 19.10
N ASP A 109 8.50 3.70 19.42
CA ASP A 109 7.76 2.88 20.39
C ASP A 109 8.02 3.45 21.80
N PRO A 110 6.98 3.93 22.51
CA PRO A 110 7.17 4.49 23.85
C PRO A 110 7.45 3.44 24.92
N GLY A 111 7.24 2.14 24.63
CA GLY A 111 7.38 1.06 25.60
C GLY A 111 6.56 1.32 26.87
N SER A 112 7.13 1.00 28.04
CA SER A 112 6.45 1.20 29.33
C SER A 112 6.17 2.66 29.67
N ALA A 113 6.90 3.62 29.10
CA ALA A 113 6.65 5.06 29.32
C ALA A 113 5.27 5.49 28.80
N GLY A 114 4.73 4.81 27.79
CA GLY A 114 3.37 5.05 27.29
C GLY A 114 2.30 4.78 28.33
N ASP A 115 2.53 3.87 29.28
CA ASP A 115 1.56 3.44 30.29
C ASP A 115 1.66 4.19 31.64
N GLU A 116 2.65 5.08 31.79
CA GLU A 116 2.91 5.78 33.07
C GLU A 116 1.87 6.86 33.39
N SER A 117 1.19 7.39 32.37
CA SER A 117 0.17 8.42 32.56
C SER A 117 -0.99 8.27 31.53
N ILE A 118 -2.10 8.96 31.80
CA ILE A 118 -3.23 9.02 30.85
C ILE A 118 -2.82 9.79 29.59
N GLU A 119 -1.99 10.79 29.73
CA GLU A 119 -1.45 11.61 28.66
C GLU A 119 -0.58 10.78 27.70
N GLY A 120 0.14 9.77 28.26
CA GLY A 120 1.05 8.91 27.51
C GLY A 120 2.26 9.68 26.96
N VAL A 121 2.84 9.16 25.89
CA VAL A 121 3.91 9.79 25.11
C VAL A 121 3.35 10.23 23.76
N ASP A 122 3.62 11.46 23.36
CA ASP A 122 3.27 12.04 22.05
C ASP A 122 4.47 12.85 21.56
N VAL A 123 5.41 12.20 20.85
CA VAL A 123 6.68 12.80 20.41
C VAL A 123 6.47 13.81 19.29
N ASN A 124 5.45 13.62 18.47
CA ASN A 124 5.17 14.49 17.33
C ASN A 124 4.17 15.61 17.64
N GLU A 125 3.68 15.67 18.91
CA GLU A 125 2.79 16.69 19.45
C GLU A 125 1.49 16.87 18.63
N ASN A 126 0.95 15.77 18.09
CA ASN A 126 -0.27 15.80 17.29
C ASN A 126 -1.55 15.56 18.11
N GLY A 127 -1.42 15.34 19.42
CA GLY A 127 -2.51 15.12 20.37
C GLY A 127 -3.02 13.68 20.40
N VAL A 128 -2.33 12.76 19.74
CA VAL A 128 -2.60 11.33 19.80
C VAL A 128 -1.37 10.62 20.36
N ARG A 129 -1.55 9.76 21.34
CA ARG A 129 -0.46 9.00 21.94
C ARG A 129 0.26 8.14 20.90
N ASP A 130 1.59 8.08 20.98
CA ASP A 130 2.44 7.31 20.07
C ASP A 130 2.07 5.80 20.03
N ASP A 131 1.72 5.20 21.18
CA ASP A 131 1.31 3.80 21.26
C ASP A 131 0.00 3.54 20.50
N ILE A 132 -0.93 4.48 20.53
CA ILE A 132 -2.19 4.42 19.79
C ILE A 132 -1.97 4.63 18.30
N GLU A 133 -1.16 5.61 17.89
CA GLU A 133 -0.81 5.80 16.47
C GLU A 133 -0.15 4.56 15.89
N ARG A 134 0.77 3.95 16.64
CA ARG A 134 1.42 2.68 16.27
C ARG A 134 0.42 1.56 16.14
N TRP A 135 -0.50 1.41 17.11
CA TRP A 135 -1.54 0.40 17.06
C TRP A 135 -2.44 0.58 15.81
N ILE A 136 -2.91 1.81 15.55
CA ILE A 136 -3.70 2.14 14.35
C ILE A 136 -2.91 1.81 13.09
N GLY A 137 -1.66 2.24 12.99
CA GLY A 137 -0.81 2.03 11.83
C GLY A 137 -0.59 0.54 11.54
N LEU A 138 -0.25 -0.23 12.55
CA LEU A 138 0.05 -1.66 12.40
C LEU A 138 -1.19 -2.51 12.07
N ASN A 139 -2.35 -2.18 12.63
CA ASN A 139 -3.58 -2.94 12.39
C ASN A 139 -4.30 -2.55 11.09
N TYR A 140 -4.12 -1.32 10.61
CA TYR A 140 -4.79 -0.81 9.41
C TYR A 140 -3.78 -0.36 8.33
N ARG A 141 -2.70 -1.15 8.14
CA ARG A 141 -1.61 -0.85 7.18
C ARG A 141 -2.12 -0.46 5.80
N ASN A 142 -3.11 -1.20 5.29
CA ASN A 142 -3.56 -1.14 3.91
C ASN A 142 -4.66 -0.08 3.66
N SER A 143 -5.03 0.71 4.67
CA SER A 143 -6.09 1.71 4.55
C SER A 143 -5.70 3.02 5.23
N GLU A 144 -5.12 3.93 4.47
CA GLU A 144 -4.82 5.29 4.93
C GLU A 144 -6.08 5.99 5.41
N LYS A 145 -7.18 5.86 4.66
CA LYS A 145 -8.47 6.45 5.05
C LYS A 145 -8.93 5.97 6.43
N THR A 146 -8.82 4.67 6.70
CA THR A 146 -9.18 4.11 8.01
C THR A 146 -8.26 4.62 9.10
N ARG A 147 -6.95 4.69 8.85
CA ARG A 147 -5.99 5.25 9.82
C ARG A 147 -6.33 6.69 10.16
N MET A 148 -6.52 7.54 9.16
CA MET A 148 -6.90 8.95 9.38
C MET A 148 -8.19 9.09 10.17
N ALA A 149 -9.22 8.30 9.83
CA ALA A 149 -10.51 8.34 10.53
C ALA A 149 -10.39 7.91 12.00
N LEU A 150 -9.61 6.85 12.29
CA LEU A 150 -9.37 6.38 13.66
C LEU A 150 -8.55 7.39 14.48
N THR A 151 -7.51 7.99 13.88
CA THR A 151 -6.70 9.04 14.51
C THR A 151 -7.58 10.25 14.85
N GLN A 152 -8.43 10.69 13.91
CA GLN A 152 -9.37 11.79 14.11
C GLN A 152 -10.39 11.49 15.21
N ALA A 153 -10.89 10.26 15.29
CA ALA A 153 -11.84 9.87 16.33
C ALA A 153 -11.20 9.72 17.71
N TYR A 154 -9.91 9.32 17.76
CA TYR A 154 -9.20 9.14 19.02
C TYR A 154 -8.80 10.47 19.69
N TYR A 155 -8.45 11.49 18.93
CA TYR A 155 -8.02 12.79 19.45
C TYR A 155 -8.95 13.36 20.54
N PRO A 156 -10.27 13.51 20.31
CA PRO A 156 -11.17 14.01 21.36
C PRO A 156 -11.34 13.05 22.52
N ILE A 157 -11.17 11.73 22.33
CA ILE A 157 -11.21 10.75 23.43
C ILE A 157 -10.02 10.97 24.38
N GLN A 158 -8.84 11.21 23.82
CA GLN A 158 -7.63 11.50 24.60
C GLN A 158 -7.82 12.75 25.45
N ASN A 159 -8.27 13.85 24.86
CA ASN A 159 -8.53 15.09 25.57
C ASN A 159 -9.59 14.92 26.66
N LEU A 160 -10.67 14.21 26.37
CA LEU A 160 -11.74 13.92 27.35
C LEU A 160 -11.18 13.19 28.58
N MET A 161 -10.30 12.21 28.40
CA MET A 161 -9.68 11.49 29.52
C MET A 161 -8.77 12.40 30.36
N VAL A 162 -8.00 13.28 29.72
CA VAL A 162 -7.11 14.24 30.40
C VAL A 162 -7.92 15.26 31.18
N HIS A 163 -8.89 15.93 30.55
CA HIS A 163 -9.73 16.93 31.21
C HIS A 163 -10.61 16.36 32.33
N ALA A 164 -11.08 15.09 32.14
CA ALA A 164 -11.82 14.40 33.19
C ALA A 164 -10.94 14.14 34.43
N LYS A 165 -9.66 13.78 34.25
CA LYS A 165 -8.69 13.62 35.33
C LYS A 165 -8.43 14.94 36.06
N GLU A 166 -8.36 16.03 35.33
CA GLU A 166 -8.15 17.39 35.87
C GLU A 166 -9.41 17.98 36.55
N GLY A 167 -10.57 17.37 36.32
CA GLY A 167 -11.85 17.83 36.83
C GLY A 167 -12.45 19.02 36.06
N ASP A 168 -11.94 19.29 34.87
CA ASP A 168 -12.43 20.36 33.99
C ASP A 168 -13.68 19.91 33.24
N ARG A 169 -14.84 20.17 33.84
CA ARG A 169 -16.15 19.73 33.29
C ARG A 169 -16.50 20.42 31.97
N ASP A 170 -16.13 21.69 31.81
CA ASP A 170 -16.50 22.45 30.61
C ASP A 170 -15.74 21.91 29.40
N SER A 171 -14.44 21.62 29.55
CA SER A 171 -13.65 20.98 28.50
C SER A 171 -14.13 19.57 28.18
N VAL A 172 -14.52 18.78 29.19
CA VAL A 172 -15.10 17.44 29.00
C VAL A 172 -16.35 17.49 28.10
N TYR A 173 -17.26 18.43 28.29
CA TYR A 173 -18.44 18.57 27.43
C TYR A 173 -18.07 18.94 25.99
N ASN A 174 -17.10 19.83 25.81
CA ASN A 174 -16.61 20.21 24.49
C ASN A 174 -15.94 19.04 23.76
N ASP A 175 -15.19 18.20 24.47
CA ASP A 175 -14.55 17.01 23.91
C ASP A 175 -15.57 15.94 23.51
N MET A 176 -16.61 15.75 24.32
CA MET A 176 -17.73 14.85 23.97
C MET A 176 -18.41 15.26 22.67
N ASP A 177 -18.68 16.57 22.50
CA ASP A 177 -19.27 17.09 21.27
C ASP A 177 -18.32 16.94 20.07
N SER A 178 -17.03 17.14 20.28
CA SER A 178 -15.99 16.91 19.28
C SER A 178 -15.88 15.44 18.88
N TYR A 179 -16.00 14.51 19.83
CA TYR A 179 -16.03 13.08 19.57
C TYR A 179 -17.24 12.68 18.71
N HIS A 180 -18.44 13.20 19.04
CA HIS A 180 -19.62 12.93 18.23
C HIS A 180 -19.44 13.38 16.77
N ARG A 181 -18.93 14.59 16.57
CA ARG A 181 -18.63 15.10 15.21
C ARG A 181 -17.58 14.28 14.46
N ALA A 182 -16.52 13.85 15.15
CA ALA A 182 -15.47 13.05 14.55
C ALA A 182 -15.97 11.66 14.12
N THR A 183 -16.90 11.07 14.88
CA THR A 183 -17.46 9.74 14.59
C THR A 183 -18.55 9.76 13.52
N GLU A 184 -19.25 10.87 13.28
CA GLU A 184 -20.20 11.01 12.17
C GLU A 184 -19.56 10.76 10.80
N CYS A 185 -18.27 10.99 10.65
CA CYS A 185 -17.53 10.73 9.42
C CYS A 185 -17.17 9.24 9.21
N LEU A 186 -17.43 8.36 10.19
CA LEU A 186 -17.10 6.93 10.11
C LEU A 186 -18.25 6.10 9.49
N TYR A 187 -19.40 6.68 9.29
CA TYR A 187 -20.60 6.08 8.68
C TYR A 187 -20.91 6.73 7.34
#